data_99b342b915bd2e8ce731431facc12310
#
_entry.id   99b342b915bd2e8ce731431facc12310
#
_cell.length_a   1.000
_cell.length_b   1.000
_cell.length_c   1.000
_cell.angle_alpha   90.00
_cell.angle_beta   90.00
_cell.angle_gamma   90.00
#
_symmetry.space_group_name_H-M   'P 1'
#
loop_
_entity.id
_entity.type
_entity.pdbx_description
1 polymer ?
#
loop_
_entity_poly.entity_id
_entity_poly.type
_entity_poly.pdbx_seq_one_letter_code
_entity_poly.pdbx_strand_id
1 'polypeptide(L)'
;PPAPLKPVKSTVISPGDSVKVRLLTGVNAPTDGSPYPVVFQLDGLITGPDGVALDLGEARLVAAATGSEVDNRAIFRITNISIRQPDGRRTVVKVDGWVVGEDGIRGMQGKIIDKLGRLIAATGTVSFASAIGDSLLNNSSSALSLQRQRAGNSSSGFNVINGDVQFGAATALNDMSSRLSQVLMNRYENLVPVIEVLSGREG
;
A
#
# COMPACT_ATOMS: atom_id res chain seq x y z
N PRO A 1 13.85 46.73 22.13
CA PRO A 1 13.71 45.59 21.26
C PRO A 1 15.07 45.21 20.69
N PRO A 2 15.55 43.94 20.82
CA PRO A 2 16.81 43.53 20.25
C PRO A 2 16.77 43.72 18.74
N ALA A 3 17.85 44.23 18.17
CA ALA A 3 18.00 44.43 16.74
C ALA A 3 17.88 43.07 16.01
N PRO A 4 17.27 43.00 14.81
CA PRO A 4 17.19 41.78 14.06
C PRO A 4 18.61 41.29 13.75
N LEU A 5 18.89 40.07 14.16
CA LEU A 5 20.17 39.41 13.88
C LEU A 5 20.32 39.31 12.36
N LYS A 6 21.39 39.85 11.83
CA LYS A 6 21.73 39.69 10.40
C LYS A 6 21.98 38.23 10.12
N PRO A 7 21.39 37.64 9.09
CA PRO A 7 21.63 36.26 8.76
C PRO A 7 23.09 36.01 8.45
N VAL A 8 23.76 35.27 9.31
CA VAL A 8 25.11 34.77 9.07
C VAL A 8 24.97 33.61 8.09
N LYS A 9 25.68 33.65 6.96
CA LYS A 9 25.66 32.56 5.99
C LYS A 9 26.40 31.36 6.58
N SER A 10 25.68 30.27 6.83
CA SER A 10 26.30 28.98 7.12
C SER A 10 26.75 28.31 5.82
N THR A 11 27.84 27.56 5.90
CA THR A 11 28.31 26.69 4.79
C THR A 11 28.19 25.21 5.13
N VAL A 12 27.65 24.89 6.28
CA VAL A 12 27.56 23.53 6.79
C VAL A 12 26.11 23.23 7.19
N ILE A 13 25.61 22.08 6.80
CA ILE A 13 24.34 21.53 7.27
C ILE A 13 24.60 20.84 8.60
N SER A 14 23.87 21.24 9.63
CA SER A 14 23.99 20.76 11.00
C SER A 14 22.77 19.98 11.45
N PRO A 15 22.91 19.09 12.43
CA PRO A 15 21.73 18.44 13.02
C PRO A 15 20.77 19.48 13.63
N GLY A 16 19.49 19.36 13.28
CA GLY A 16 18.47 20.31 13.70
C GLY A 16 18.12 21.37 12.66
N ASP A 17 18.85 21.43 11.55
CA ASP A 17 18.49 22.29 10.43
C ASP A 17 17.20 21.77 9.77
N SER A 18 16.37 22.69 9.35
CA SER A 18 15.09 22.40 8.70
C SER A 18 14.90 23.21 7.43
N VAL A 19 14.17 22.65 6.48
CA VAL A 19 13.85 23.29 5.21
C VAL A 19 12.53 22.78 4.69
N LYS A 20 11.78 23.63 4.01
CA LYS A 20 10.59 23.20 3.28
C LYS A 20 10.96 22.37 2.06
N VAL A 21 10.25 21.28 1.87
CA VAL A 21 10.44 20.41 0.73
C VAL A 21 9.10 20.11 0.04
N ARG A 22 9.14 19.87 -1.25
CA ARG A 22 7.98 19.49 -2.05
C ARG A 22 8.23 18.17 -2.74
N LEU A 23 7.30 17.23 -2.57
CA LEU A 23 7.35 15.93 -3.24
C LEU A 23 7.14 16.11 -4.75
N LEU A 24 8.14 15.80 -5.56
CA LEU A 24 8.06 15.93 -7.01
C LEU A 24 7.31 14.77 -7.67
N THR A 25 7.49 13.58 -7.17
CA THR A 25 6.88 12.36 -7.71
C THR A 25 5.98 11.74 -6.67
N GLY A 26 4.72 11.46 -7.02
CA GLY A 26 3.86 10.64 -6.18
C GLY A 26 4.50 9.28 -5.93
N VAL A 27 4.18 8.66 -4.81
CA VAL A 27 4.76 7.39 -4.39
C VAL A 27 3.69 6.45 -3.85
N ASN A 28 3.86 5.18 -4.17
CA ASN A 28 3.19 4.07 -3.52
C ASN A 28 4.22 3.41 -2.58
N ALA A 29 4.28 3.88 -1.34
CA ALA A 29 5.23 3.40 -0.35
C ALA A 29 4.82 2.02 0.15
N PRO A 30 5.63 0.96 -0.07
CA PRO A 30 5.30 -0.38 0.37
C PRO A 30 5.39 -0.49 1.89
N THR A 31 4.50 -1.32 2.47
CA THR A 31 4.41 -1.51 3.92
C THR A 31 5.24 -2.70 4.43
N ASP A 32 5.90 -3.43 3.53
CA ASP A 32 6.82 -4.53 3.84
C ASP A 32 8.20 -4.08 4.35
N GLY A 33 8.41 -2.76 4.46
CA GLY A 33 9.70 -2.19 4.84
C GLY A 33 10.68 -2.02 3.68
N SER A 34 10.33 -2.42 2.47
CA SER A 34 11.16 -2.21 1.28
C SER A 34 11.26 -0.71 0.95
N PRO A 35 12.49 -0.14 0.82
CA PRO A 35 12.64 1.26 0.52
C PRO A 35 12.32 1.56 -0.95
N TYR A 36 11.45 2.52 -1.19
CA TYR A 36 11.13 3.01 -2.54
C TYR A 36 11.73 4.39 -2.75
N PRO A 37 12.54 4.60 -3.82
CA PRO A 37 13.21 5.88 -4.03
C PRO A 37 12.22 6.97 -4.46
N VAL A 38 12.34 8.14 -3.86
CA VAL A 38 11.54 9.33 -4.18
C VAL A 38 12.42 10.57 -4.21
N VAL A 39 11.94 11.60 -4.91
CA VAL A 39 12.65 12.86 -5.08
C VAL A 39 11.79 14.00 -4.55
N PHE A 40 12.40 14.83 -3.72
CA PHE A 40 11.84 16.09 -3.27
C PHE A 40 12.63 17.25 -3.88
N GLN A 41 11.94 18.33 -4.12
CA GLN A 41 12.54 19.63 -4.40
C GLN A 41 12.69 20.38 -3.10
N LEU A 42 13.84 21.01 -2.92
CA LEU A 42 14.07 21.96 -1.83
C LEU A 42 13.34 23.26 -2.18
N ASP A 43 12.53 23.75 -1.25
CA ASP A 43 11.72 24.94 -1.45
C ASP A 43 12.05 25.95 -0.36
N GLY A 44 13.10 26.77 -0.60
CA GLY A 44 13.54 27.80 0.31
C GLY A 44 14.92 27.58 0.91
N LEU A 45 15.18 28.31 2.00
CA LEU A 45 16.47 28.30 2.70
C LEU A 45 16.46 27.23 3.80
N ILE A 46 17.58 26.55 3.95
CA ILE A 46 17.81 25.69 5.13
C ILE A 46 18.06 26.61 6.32
N THR A 47 17.30 26.45 7.38
CA THR A 47 17.38 27.27 8.59
C THR A 47 17.79 26.41 9.76
N GLY A 48 18.85 26.85 10.46
CA GLY A 48 19.30 26.25 11.70
C GLY A 48 18.58 26.79 12.92
N PRO A 49 18.74 26.14 14.09
CA PRO A 49 18.15 26.57 15.35
C PRO A 49 18.73 27.92 15.85
N ASP A 50 19.88 28.32 15.32
CA ASP A 50 20.55 29.61 15.55
C ASP A 50 20.01 30.74 14.65
N GLY A 51 19.03 30.44 13.76
CA GLY A 51 18.50 31.39 12.82
C GLY A 51 19.41 31.66 11.61
N VAL A 52 20.51 30.93 11.49
CA VAL A 52 21.38 31.02 10.32
C VAL A 52 20.75 30.36 9.15
N ALA A 53 20.74 31.00 8.00
CA ALA A 53 20.17 30.49 6.77
C ALA A 53 21.24 30.09 5.75
N LEU A 54 21.08 28.92 5.15
CA LEU A 54 21.91 28.40 4.07
C LEU A 54 21.10 28.33 2.79
N ASP A 55 21.57 29.01 1.76
CA ASP A 55 20.99 28.94 0.42
C ASP A 55 21.77 27.94 -0.43
N LEU A 56 21.11 26.86 -0.83
CA LEU A 56 21.68 25.84 -1.72
C LEU A 56 21.23 26.02 -3.17
N GLY A 57 20.44 27.04 -3.46
CA GLY A 57 19.86 27.27 -4.78
C GLY A 57 18.95 26.11 -5.22
N GLU A 58 19.08 25.67 -6.47
CA GLU A 58 18.30 24.53 -6.99
C GLU A 58 18.87 23.21 -6.48
N ALA A 59 18.33 22.74 -5.36
CA ALA A 59 18.70 21.46 -4.80
C ALA A 59 17.53 20.46 -4.82
N ARG A 60 17.89 19.18 -4.95
CA ARG A 60 16.93 18.06 -4.86
C ARG A 60 17.39 17.09 -3.81
N LEU A 61 16.42 16.57 -3.07
CA LEU A 61 16.63 15.55 -2.06
C LEU A 61 16.19 14.20 -2.61
N VAL A 62 17.02 13.19 -2.43
CA VAL A 62 16.66 11.79 -2.68
C VAL A 62 16.35 11.14 -1.35
N ALA A 63 15.20 10.53 -1.25
CA ALA A 63 14.75 9.86 -0.05
C ALA A 63 14.29 8.44 -0.35
N ALA A 64 14.31 7.61 0.68
CA ALA A 64 13.71 6.28 0.69
C ALA A 64 12.34 6.38 1.37
N ALA A 65 11.28 5.95 0.69
CA ALA A 65 9.92 5.92 1.20
C ALA A 65 9.57 4.52 1.68
N THR A 66 8.97 4.41 2.87
CA THR A 66 8.38 3.18 3.42
C THR A 66 6.99 3.49 3.96
N GLY A 67 6.04 2.56 3.81
CA GLY A 67 4.68 2.73 4.31
C GLY A 67 4.52 2.23 5.75
N SER A 68 3.76 2.97 6.57
CA SER A 68 3.27 2.52 7.88
C SER A 68 1.74 2.39 7.80
N GLU A 69 1.24 1.16 7.90
CA GLU A 69 -0.20 0.90 7.92
C GLU A 69 -0.86 1.39 9.21
N VAL A 70 -0.13 1.31 10.32
CA VAL A 70 -0.65 1.70 11.63
C VAL A 70 -1.00 3.19 11.67
N ASP A 71 -0.14 4.00 11.06
CA ASP A 71 -0.28 5.46 11.06
C ASP A 71 -0.93 6.00 9.78
N ASN A 72 -1.18 5.15 8.78
CA ASN A 72 -1.60 5.55 7.43
C ASN A 72 -0.67 6.60 6.80
N ARG A 73 0.65 6.42 6.98
CA ARG A 73 1.66 7.39 6.57
C ARG A 73 2.76 6.76 5.74
N ALA A 74 3.25 7.51 4.77
CA ALA A 74 4.52 7.22 4.13
C ALA A 74 5.64 7.96 4.87
N ILE A 75 6.62 7.21 5.31
CA ILE A 75 7.79 7.71 6.03
C ILE A 75 8.92 7.88 5.02
N PHE A 76 9.54 9.04 5.01
CA PHE A 76 10.61 9.37 4.07
C PHE A 76 11.90 9.60 4.82
N ARG A 77 12.92 8.80 4.51
CA ARG A 77 14.28 9.00 5.00
C ARG A 77 15.13 9.61 3.90
N ILE A 78 15.63 10.80 4.12
CA ILE A 78 16.51 11.50 3.19
C ILE A 78 17.87 10.84 3.25
N THR A 79 18.44 10.51 2.08
CA THR A 79 19.74 9.84 1.97
C THR A 79 20.78 10.68 1.27
N ASN A 80 20.37 11.49 0.30
CA ASN A 80 21.27 12.31 -0.47
C ASN A 80 20.62 13.66 -0.82
N ILE A 81 21.48 14.68 -0.91
CA ILE A 81 21.12 15.96 -1.51
C ILE A 81 21.96 16.18 -2.76
N SER A 82 21.30 16.55 -3.85
CA SER A 82 21.93 16.91 -5.12
C SER A 82 21.78 18.39 -5.35
N ILE A 83 22.91 19.09 -5.38
CA ILE A 83 22.99 20.54 -5.49
C ILE A 83 23.51 20.88 -6.89
N ARG A 84 22.85 21.78 -7.57
CA ARG A 84 23.33 22.35 -8.83
C ARG A 84 24.10 23.62 -8.55
N GLN A 85 25.38 23.61 -8.89
CA GLN A 85 26.23 24.79 -8.75
C GLN A 85 25.99 25.77 -9.92
N PRO A 86 26.31 27.07 -9.73
CA PRO A 86 26.15 28.07 -10.78
C PRO A 86 26.98 27.80 -12.06
N ASP A 87 28.10 27.05 -11.93
CA ASP A 87 28.95 26.61 -13.04
C ASP A 87 28.37 25.43 -13.83
N GLY A 88 27.16 24.94 -13.47
CA GLY A 88 26.46 23.81 -14.08
C GLY A 88 26.87 22.45 -13.56
N ARG A 89 27.86 22.37 -12.66
CA ARG A 89 28.25 21.12 -12.02
C ARG A 89 27.21 20.67 -11.02
N ARG A 90 27.09 19.36 -10.85
CA ARG A 90 26.25 18.75 -9.80
C ARG A 90 27.12 18.13 -8.73
N THR A 91 26.82 18.47 -7.51
CA THR A 91 27.45 17.88 -6.32
C THR A 91 26.41 17.07 -5.58
N VAL A 92 26.73 15.81 -5.25
CA VAL A 92 25.87 14.93 -4.46
C VAL A 92 26.53 14.72 -3.12
N VAL A 93 25.81 15.05 -2.06
CA VAL A 93 26.26 14.90 -0.67
C VAL A 93 25.35 13.92 0.03
N LYS A 94 25.92 13.01 0.81
CA LYS A 94 25.14 12.14 1.71
C LYS A 94 24.67 12.96 2.90
N VAL A 95 23.39 12.86 3.18
CA VAL A 95 22.75 13.49 4.34
C VAL A 95 21.85 12.47 5.01
N ASP A 96 21.58 12.66 6.29
CA ASP A 96 20.60 11.86 7.02
C ASP A 96 19.52 12.78 7.58
N GLY A 97 18.28 12.47 7.27
CA GLY A 97 17.15 13.27 7.70
C GLY A 97 15.84 12.57 7.41
N TRP A 98 14.78 13.17 7.82
CA TRP A 98 13.42 12.69 7.52
C TRP A 98 12.49 13.86 7.20
N VAL A 99 11.43 13.53 6.49
CA VAL A 99 10.40 14.49 6.15
C VAL A 99 9.33 14.48 7.23
N VAL A 100 8.89 15.66 7.60
CA VAL A 100 7.76 15.91 8.49
C VAL A 100 6.63 16.43 7.62
N GLY A 101 5.42 15.89 7.77
CA GLY A 101 4.27 16.29 6.97
C GLY A 101 3.70 17.64 7.40
N GLU A 102 2.72 18.13 6.64
CA GLU A 102 2.02 19.40 6.88
C GLU A 102 1.37 19.47 8.28
N ASP A 103 1.12 18.33 8.90
CA ASP A 103 0.55 18.18 10.24
C ASP A 103 1.59 18.17 11.36
N GLY A 104 2.87 18.39 11.04
CA GLY A 104 3.97 18.38 12.01
C GLY A 104 4.38 16.99 12.50
N ILE A 105 3.86 15.92 11.90
CA ILE A 105 4.18 14.54 12.27
C ILE A 105 5.13 13.94 11.22
N ARG A 106 6.07 13.13 11.68
CA ARG A 106 7.02 12.42 10.80
C ARG A 106 6.32 11.62 9.73
N GLY A 107 6.74 11.80 8.48
CA GLY A 107 6.10 11.22 7.30
C GLY A 107 4.88 12.01 6.83
N MET A 108 4.38 11.70 5.65
CA MET A 108 3.18 12.31 5.09
C MET A 108 2.00 11.36 5.16
N GLN A 109 0.84 11.86 5.56
CA GLN A 109 -0.38 11.09 5.56
C GLN A 109 -0.73 10.68 4.13
N GLY A 110 -1.04 9.40 3.91
CA GLY A 110 -1.39 8.84 2.62
C GLY A 110 -2.66 8.01 2.68
N LYS A 111 -3.04 7.47 1.54
CA LYS A 111 -4.17 6.58 1.41
C LYS A 111 -3.68 5.14 1.30
N ILE A 112 -4.18 4.25 2.14
CA ILE A 112 -3.91 2.81 2.00
C ILE A 112 -4.60 2.32 0.72
N ILE A 113 -3.82 1.70 -0.15
CA ILE A 113 -4.32 0.95 -1.30
C ILE A 113 -4.11 -0.53 -1.00
N ASP A 114 -5.17 -1.16 -0.53
CA ASP A 114 -5.25 -2.61 -0.41
C ASP A 114 -5.90 -3.18 -1.66
N LYS A 115 -5.09 -3.87 -2.46
CA LYS A 115 -5.56 -4.51 -3.70
C LYS A 115 -6.45 -5.71 -3.41
N LEU A 116 -6.28 -6.36 -2.26
CA LEU A 116 -7.08 -7.51 -1.87
C LEU A 116 -8.49 -7.10 -1.42
N GLY A 117 -8.59 -6.07 -0.59
CA GLY A 117 -9.88 -5.52 -0.18
C GLY A 117 -10.72 -5.07 -1.37
N ARG A 118 -10.08 -4.46 -2.39
CA ARG A 118 -10.74 -4.10 -3.66
C ARG A 118 -11.16 -5.33 -4.46
N LEU A 119 -10.35 -6.39 -4.50
CA LEU A 119 -10.69 -7.62 -5.21
C LEU A 119 -11.89 -8.32 -4.55
N ILE A 120 -11.89 -8.43 -3.22
CA ILE A 120 -13.00 -9.02 -2.47
C ILE A 120 -14.27 -8.18 -2.63
N ALA A 121 -14.17 -6.86 -2.58
CA ALA A 121 -15.30 -5.97 -2.79
C ALA A 121 -15.83 -6.00 -4.23
N ALA A 122 -14.97 -6.18 -5.24
CA ALA A 122 -15.35 -6.24 -6.64
C ALA A 122 -15.92 -7.59 -7.05
N THR A 123 -15.46 -8.70 -6.47
CA THR A 123 -15.99 -10.04 -6.72
C THR A 123 -17.29 -10.31 -5.98
N GLY A 124 -17.64 -9.46 -5.03
CA GLY A 124 -18.91 -9.45 -4.31
C GLY A 124 -19.32 -10.83 -3.77
N THR A 125 -19.63 -10.91 -2.51
CA THR A 125 -20.19 -12.13 -1.87
C THR A 125 -21.43 -12.67 -2.58
N VAL A 126 -22.14 -11.82 -3.33
CA VAL A 126 -23.36 -12.17 -4.08
C VAL A 126 -23.04 -12.99 -5.35
N SER A 127 -22.00 -12.60 -6.10
CA SER A 127 -21.62 -13.35 -7.32
C SER A 127 -21.00 -14.70 -6.98
N PHE A 128 -20.35 -14.81 -5.85
CA PHE A 128 -19.75 -16.06 -5.39
C PHE A 128 -20.81 -17.04 -4.90
N ALA A 129 -21.79 -16.56 -4.12
CA ALA A 129 -22.91 -17.37 -3.66
C ALA A 129 -23.81 -17.84 -4.81
N SER A 130 -24.06 -17.01 -5.84
CA SER A 130 -24.84 -17.38 -7.01
C SER A 130 -24.10 -18.39 -7.90
N ALA A 131 -22.78 -18.20 -8.13
CA ALA A 131 -21.98 -19.14 -8.92
C ALA A 131 -21.89 -20.54 -8.28
N ILE A 132 -21.80 -20.61 -6.96
CA ILE A 132 -21.84 -21.87 -6.22
C ILE A 132 -23.26 -22.45 -6.26
N GLY A 133 -24.28 -21.62 -6.05
CA GLY A 133 -25.69 -22.04 -6.12
C GLY A 133 -26.04 -22.64 -7.49
N ASP A 134 -25.68 -21.96 -8.57
CA ASP A 134 -25.95 -22.43 -9.95
C ASP A 134 -25.17 -23.70 -10.29
N SER A 135 -23.91 -23.82 -9.84
CA SER A 135 -23.12 -25.02 -10.07
C SER A 135 -23.62 -26.22 -9.27
N LEU A 136 -24.11 -26.01 -8.05
CA LEU A 136 -24.74 -27.05 -7.25
C LEU A 136 -26.11 -27.48 -7.80
N LEU A 137 -26.93 -26.54 -8.22
CA LEU A 137 -28.23 -26.82 -8.81
C LEU A 137 -28.10 -27.57 -10.15
N ASN A 138 -27.18 -27.14 -11.01
CA ASN A 138 -26.98 -27.81 -12.31
C ASN A 138 -26.32 -29.19 -12.15
N ASN A 139 -25.42 -29.36 -11.20
CA ASN A 139 -24.77 -30.65 -10.97
C ASN A 139 -25.67 -31.65 -10.23
N SER A 140 -26.54 -31.17 -9.32
CA SER A 140 -27.49 -31.99 -8.61
C SER A 140 -28.64 -32.46 -9.53
N SER A 141 -29.07 -31.61 -10.47
CA SER A 141 -30.09 -32.00 -11.46
C SER A 141 -29.59 -33.09 -12.42
N SER A 142 -28.31 -33.04 -12.79
CA SER A 142 -27.67 -34.04 -13.64
C SER A 142 -27.49 -35.39 -12.90
N ALA A 143 -27.11 -35.36 -11.63
CA ALA A 143 -26.99 -36.53 -10.78
C ALA A 143 -28.35 -37.18 -10.50
N LEU A 144 -29.38 -36.38 -10.27
CA LEU A 144 -30.77 -36.86 -10.09
C LEU A 144 -31.37 -37.47 -11.35
N SER A 145 -31.01 -36.98 -12.53
CA SER A 145 -31.50 -37.54 -13.81
C SER A 145 -30.88 -38.90 -14.09
N LEU A 146 -29.61 -39.11 -13.80
CA LEU A 146 -28.92 -40.40 -13.95
C LEU A 146 -29.42 -41.44 -12.94
N GLN A 147 -29.84 -41.03 -11.76
CA GLN A 147 -30.35 -41.93 -10.72
C GLN A 147 -31.82 -42.33 -11.00
N ARG A 148 -32.61 -41.43 -11.59
CA ARG A 148 -33.97 -41.77 -12.05
C ARG A 148 -33.98 -42.81 -13.19
N GLN A 149 -32.95 -42.82 -14.01
CA GLN A 149 -32.82 -43.77 -15.12
C GLN A 149 -32.38 -45.16 -14.64
N ARG A 150 -31.74 -45.26 -13.46
CA ARG A 150 -31.34 -46.56 -12.86
C ARG A 150 -32.35 -47.13 -11.89
N ALA A 151 -33.22 -46.32 -11.31
CA ALA A 151 -34.30 -46.77 -10.41
C ALA A 151 -35.60 -47.06 -11.18
N GLY A 152 -35.55 -48.05 -12.03
CA GLY A 152 -36.77 -48.70 -12.49
C GLY A 152 -37.44 -49.40 -11.31
N ASN A 153 -38.59 -48.83 -10.92
CA ASN A 153 -39.63 -49.55 -10.17
C ASN A 153 -39.29 -50.04 -8.73
N SER A 154 -39.16 -49.16 -7.75
CA SER A 154 -39.39 -49.52 -6.34
C SER A 154 -39.73 -48.25 -5.52
N SER A 155 -40.91 -48.22 -4.97
CA SER A 155 -41.53 -47.09 -4.25
C SER A 155 -41.14 -47.00 -2.76
N SER A 156 -39.88 -47.16 -2.39
CA SER A 156 -39.44 -47.05 -0.98
C SER A 156 -38.08 -46.42 -0.77
N GLY A 157 -37.62 -45.54 -1.66
CA GLY A 157 -36.25 -45.01 -1.58
C GLY A 157 -36.07 -43.49 -1.27
N PHE A 158 -37.11 -42.82 -0.82
CA PHE A 158 -37.05 -41.34 -0.74
C PHE A 158 -36.30 -40.78 0.47
N ASN A 159 -36.01 -41.60 1.49
CA ASN A 159 -35.35 -41.11 2.73
C ASN A 159 -33.82 -41.21 2.77
N VAL A 160 -33.23 -42.00 1.84
CA VAL A 160 -31.76 -42.17 1.80
C VAL A 160 -31.04 -41.10 0.99
N ILE A 161 -31.76 -40.45 0.06
CA ILE A 161 -31.18 -39.48 -0.89
C ILE A 161 -30.86 -38.14 -0.21
N ASN A 162 -31.59 -37.73 0.84
CA ASN A 162 -31.39 -36.46 1.51
C ASN A 162 -30.11 -36.41 2.38
N GLY A 163 -29.66 -37.54 2.90
CA GLY A 163 -28.44 -37.59 3.73
C GLY A 163 -27.15 -37.55 2.89
N ASP A 164 -27.07 -38.34 1.85
CA ASP A 164 -25.83 -38.47 1.07
C ASP A 164 -25.57 -37.29 0.13
N VAL A 165 -26.63 -36.69 -0.44
CA VAL A 165 -26.48 -35.47 -1.27
C VAL A 165 -26.06 -34.27 -0.42
N GLN A 166 -26.58 -34.17 0.80
CA GLN A 166 -26.24 -33.10 1.71
C GLN A 166 -24.81 -33.28 2.27
N PHE A 167 -24.35 -34.49 2.45
CA PHE A 167 -23.00 -34.81 2.89
C PHE A 167 -21.96 -34.59 1.77
N GLY A 168 -22.28 -35.02 0.54
CA GLY A 168 -21.41 -34.76 -0.62
C GLY A 168 -21.31 -33.28 -1.01
N ALA A 169 -22.40 -32.51 -0.87
CA ALA A 169 -22.38 -31.07 -1.08
C ALA A 169 -21.58 -30.33 0.00
N ALA A 170 -21.69 -30.73 1.26
CA ALA A 170 -20.95 -30.13 2.36
C ALA A 170 -19.44 -30.41 2.27
N THR A 171 -19.04 -31.62 1.85
CA THR A 171 -17.61 -31.98 1.62
C THR A 171 -17.05 -31.24 0.42
N ALA A 172 -17.80 -31.13 -0.68
CA ALA A 172 -17.37 -30.36 -1.86
C ALA A 172 -17.22 -28.86 -1.55
N LEU A 173 -18.08 -28.30 -0.72
CA LEU A 173 -17.98 -26.91 -0.25
C LEU A 173 -16.77 -26.69 0.66
N ASN A 174 -16.47 -27.64 1.54
CA ASN A 174 -15.29 -27.59 2.38
C ASN A 174 -13.98 -27.68 1.57
N ASP A 175 -13.91 -28.60 0.61
CA ASP A 175 -12.76 -28.74 -0.28
C ASP A 175 -12.56 -27.52 -1.17
N MET A 176 -13.64 -26.93 -1.64
CA MET A 176 -13.60 -25.72 -2.46
C MET A 176 -13.23 -24.49 -1.61
N SER A 177 -13.74 -24.39 -0.40
CA SER A 177 -13.39 -23.35 0.57
C SER A 177 -11.91 -23.42 0.97
N SER A 178 -11.39 -24.63 1.24
CA SER A 178 -9.98 -24.81 1.59
C SER A 178 -9.04 -24.51 0.42
N ARG A 179 -9.36 -24.93 -0.79
CA ARG A 179 -8.60 -24.57 -2.01
C ARG A 179 -8.63 -23.08 -2.29
N LEU A 180 -9.77 -22.45 -2.12
CA LEU A 180 -9.91 -21.00 -2.28
C LEU A 180 -9.10 -20.25 -1.23
N SER A 181 -9.15 -20.70 0.03
CA SER A 181 -8.34 -20.13 1.11
C SER A 181 -6.85 -20.27 0.81
N GLN A 182 -6.40 -21.41 0.29
CA GLN A 182 -5.00 -21.60 -0.11
C GLN A 182 -4.58 -20.69 -1.26
N VAL A 183 -5.43 -20.54 -2.28
CA VAL A 183 -5.16 -19.62 -3.41
C VAL A 183 -5.15 -18.16 -2.94
N LEU A 184 -6.07 -17.79 -2.05
CA LEU A 184 -6.11 -16.46 -1.47
C LEU A 184 -4.89 -16.20 -0.58
N MET A 185 -4.50 -17.15 0.28
CA MET A 185 -3.31 -17.04 1.14
C MET A 185 -2.03 -16.89 0.31
N ASN A 186 -1.81 -17.76 -0.69
CA ASN A 186 -0.65 -17.66 -1.58
C ASN A 186 -0.62 -16.34 -2.37
N ARG A 187 -1.76 -15.79 -2.66
CA ARG A 187 -1.86 -14.50 -3.34
C ARG A 187 -1.67 -13.33 -2.37
N TYR A 188 -2.11 -13.51 -1.12
CA TYR A 188 -1.99 -12.51 -0.06
C TYR A 188 -0.53 -12.29 0.35
N GLU A 189 0.28 -13.33 0.46
CA GLU A 189 1.71 -13.24 0.76
C GLU A 189 2.49 -12.41 -0.26
N ASN A 190 1.97 -12.28 -1.49
CA ASN A 190 2.58 -11.52 -2.58
C ASN A 190 1.96 -10.14 -2.83
N LEU A 191 0.88 -9.77 -2.11
CA LEU A 191 0.18 -8.49 -2.28
C LEU A 191 0.47 -7.59 -1.08
N VAL A 192 1.62 -6.92 -1.14
CA VAL A 192 1.98 -5.91 -0.15
C VAL A 192 1.06 -4.70 -0.32
N PRO A 193 0.32 -4.27 0.72
CA PRO A 193 -0.39 -3.01 0.71
C PRO A 193 0.58 -1.85 0.57
N VAL A 194 0.13 -0.76 -0.01
CA VAL A 194 0.95 0.41 -0.23
C VAL A 194 0.24 1.66 0.27
N ILE A 195 1.02 2.62 0.75
CA ILE A 195 0.55 3.95 1.12
C ILE A 195 0.78 4.89 -0.07
N GLU A 196 -0.30 5.33 -0.70
CA GLU A 196 -0.25 6.30 -1.80
C GLU A 196 -0.12 7.71 -1.26
N VAL A 197 0.89 8.43 -1.70
CA VAL A 197 1.06 9.87 -1.49
C VAL A 197 1.19 10.54 -2.84
N LEU A 198 0.34 11.51 -3.11
CA LEU A 198 0.36 12.24 -4.38
C LEU A 198 1.50 13.24 -4.43
N SER A 199 1.94 13.58 -5.66
CA SER A 199 2.95 14.60 -5.91
C SER A 199 2.45 16.01 -5.53
N GLY A 200 3.38 16.94 -5.30
CA GLY A 200 3.09 18.34 -4.99
C GLY A 200 2.85 18.62 -3.51
N ARG A 201 2.88 17.60 -2.65
CA ARG A 201 2.73 17.78 -1.19
C ARG A 201 4.00 18.38 -0.58
N GLU A 202 3.80 19.20 0.44
CA GLU A 202 4.87 19.91 1.16
C GLU A 202 5.20 19.20 2.49
N GLY A 203 6.42 19.40 2.95
CA GLY A 203 6.92 18.88 4.22
C GLY A 203 8.06 19.73 4.77
#